data_15de3203d01cae6c6720cb0f882e19f4
#
_entry.id   15de3203d01cae6c6720cb0f882e19f4
#
_cell.length_a   1.000
_cell.length_b   1.000
_cell.length_c   1.000
_cell.angle_alpha   90.00
_cell.angle_beta   90.00
_cell.angle_gamma   90.00
#
_symmetry.space_group_name_H-M   'P 1'
#
loop_
_entity.id
_entity.type
_entity.pdbx_description
1 polymer ?
#
loop_
_entity_poly.entity_id
_entity_poly.type
_entity_poly.pdbx_seq_one_letter_code
_entity_poly.pdbx_strand_id
1 'polypeptide(L)'
;MRVIIADDEPIIRMDLKEILEKEGYTVAGEAADGFDVVEMCRKEQPDLVIMDVKMPLLDGLTASKIIAEEKLAEAVVLLTAYCDREFVQEAKEANVSAYFVKPVDERTFLPGLEIAVERNRTMKRLEKECQSVTRRLESRTLVEQAKGVITL
;
A
#
# COMPACT_ATOMS: atom_id res chain seq x y z
N MET A 1 6.08 11.57 6.38
CA MET A 1 5.37 10.31 6.09
C MET A 1 6.11 9.15 6.73
N ARG A 2 5.39 8.33 7.46
CA ARG A 2 5.97 7.19 8.20
C ARG A 2 5.93 5.94 7.33
N VAL A 3 7.05 5.24 7.23
CA VAL A 3 7.24 4.10 6.35
C VAL A 3 7.73 2.89 7.12
N ILE A 4 7.21 1.72 6.80
CA ILE A 4 7.78 0.44 7.25
C ILE A 4 8.38 -0.26 6.03
N ILE A 5 9.59 -0.76 6.20
CA ILE A 5 10.31 -1.49 5.16
C ILE A 5 10.38 -2.96 5.55
N ALA A 6 10.01 -3.85 4.64
CA ALA A 6 10.07 -5.29 4.88
C ALA A 6 10.83 -5.99 3.74
N ASP A 7 11.91 -6.65 4.08
CA ASP A 7 12.73 -7.44 3.18
C ASP A 7 13.60 -8.38 4.01
N ASP A 8 13.75 -9.61 3.59
CA ASP A 8 14.58 -10.58 4.32
C ASP A 8 16.08 -10.34 4.14
N GLU A 9 16.47 -9.49 3.19
CA GLU A 9 17.86 -9.12 2.96
C GLU A 9 18.21 -7.81 3.67
N PRO A 10 19.09 -7.85 4.70
CA PRO A 10 19.44 -6.65 5.47
C PRO A 10 20.05 -5.52 4.63
N ILE A 11 20.81 -5.87 3.61
CA ILE A 11 21.46 -4.89 2.74
C ILE A 11 20.42 -4.06 1.99
N ILE A 12 19.39 -4.72 1.48
CA ILE A 12 18.30 -4.04 0.77
C ILE A 12 17.54 -3.11 1.71
N ARG A 13 17.26 -3.55 2.93
CA ARG A 13 16.61 -2.69 3.93
C ARG A 13 17.44 -1.44 4.23
N MET A 14 18.76 -1.60 4.36
CA MET A 14 19.66 -0.47 4.60
C MET A 14 19.64 0.52 3.45
N ASP A 15 19.71 0.03 2.22
CA ASP A 15 19.68 0.89 1.03
C ASP A 15 18.38 1.65 0.92
N LEU A 16 17.26 0.99 1.12
CA LEU A 16 15.94 1.61 1.08
C LEU A 16 15.78 2.67 2.17
N LYS A 17 16.24 2.35 3.37
CA LYS A 17 16.20 3.29 4.50
C LYS A 17 16.96 4.56 4.18
N GLU A 18 18.18 4.41 3.64
CA GLU A 18 19.01 5.55 3.27
C GLU A 18 18.33 6.41 2.20
N ILE A 19 17.81 5.79 1.15
CA ILE A 19 17.14 6.49 0.06
C ILE A 19 15.92 7.26 0.59
N LEU A 20 15.10 6.63 1.41
CA LEU A 20 13.87 7.21 1.93
C LEU A 20 14.15 8.34 2.93
N GLU A 21 15.10 8.16 3.82
CA GLU A 21 15.44 9.19 4.80
C GLU A 21 16.00 10.46 4.14
N LYS A 22 16.75 10.32 3.07
CA LYS A 22 17.24 11.47 2.29
C LYS A 22 16.10 12.31 1.73
N GLU A 23 14.98 11.67 1.41
CA GLU A 23 13.81 12.34 0.82
C GLU A 23 12.79 12.80 1.87
N GLY A 24 13.12 12.69 3.13
CA GLY A 24 12.27 13.19 4.21
C GLY A 24 11.26 12.19 4.74
N TYR A 25 11.30 10.94 4.31
CA TYR A 25 10.46 9.89 4.90
C TYR A 25 11.04 9.48 6.26
N THR A 26 10.16 9.13 7.17
CA THR A 26 10.55 8.59 8.48
C THR A 26 10.36 7.08 8.49
N VAL A 27 11.44 6.33 8.62
CA VAL A 27 11.36 4.88 8.69
C VAL A 27 10.97 4.48 10.12
N ALA A 28 9.72 4.09 10.30
CA ALA A 28 9.17 3.75 11.60
C ALA A 28 9.55 2.35 12.07
N GLY A 29 9.95 1.47 11.14
CA GLY A 29 10.38 0.14 11.48
C GLY A 29 10.84 -0.66 10.28
N GLU A 30 11.52 -1.77 10.56
CA GLU A 30 12.01 -2.70 9.55
C GLU A 30 11.61 -4.11 9.96
N ALA A 31 11.17 -4.90 8.99
CA ALA A 31 10.77 -6.29 9.21
C ALA A 31 11.50 -7.21 8.23
N ALA A 32 11.75 -8.44 8.65
CA ALA A 32 12.43 -9.45 7.83
C ALA A 32 11.49 -10.54 7.31
N ASP A 33 10.26 -10.56 7.73
CA ASP A 33 9.26 -11.53 7.30
C ASP A 33 7.85 -10.94 7.30
N GLY A 34 6.93 -11.68 6.70
CA GLY A 34 5.55 -11.21 6.54
C GLY A 34 4.76 -11.12 7.84
N PHE A 35 5.04 -11.94 8.82
CA PHE A 35 4.39 -11.85 10.13
C PHE A 35 4.79 -10.59 10.86
N ASP A 36 6.10 -10.34 10.89
CA ASP A 36 6.63 -9.15 11.55
C ASP A 36 6.09 -7.86 10.94
N VAL A 37 6.01 -7.80 9.62
CA VAL A 37 5.51 -6.57 8.98
C VAL A 37 4.04 -6.31 9.31
N VAL A 38 3.21 -7.35 9.36
CA VAL A 38 1.80 -7.20 9.73
C VAL A 38 1.67 -6.74 11.19
N GLU A 39 2.38 -7.38 12.10
CA GLU A 39 2.36 -7.00 13.52
C GLU A 39 2.88 -5.58 13.74
N MET A 40 3.94 -5.22 13.01
CA MET A 40 4.51 -3.88 13.07
C MET A 40 3.52 -2.83 12.56
N CYS A 41 2.77 -3.15 11.51
CA CYS A 41 1.72 -2.27 11.00
C CYS A 41 0.58 -2.08 11.99
N ARG A 42 0.22 -3.12 12.72
CA ARG A 42 -0.81 -3.02 13.76
C ARG A 42 -0.38 -2.07 14.87
N LYS A 43 0.88 -2.13 15.24
CA LYS A 43 1.44 -1.30 16.30
C LYS A 43 1.70 0.14 15.87
N GLU A 44 2.34 0.32 14.72
CA GLU A 44 2.84 1.62 14.26
C GLU A 44 1.86 2.39 13.39
N GLN A 45 0.94 1.71 12.72
CA GLN A 45 -0.02 2.29 11.78
C GLN A 45 0.66 3.25 10.80
N PRO A 46 1.55 2.72 9.92
CA PRO A 46 2.32 3.57 9.02
C PRO A 46 1.46 4.13 7.89
N ASP A 47 1.97 5.16 7.25
CA ASP A 47 1.35 5.71 6.04
C ASP A 47 1.65 4.82 4.83
N LEU A 48 2.82 4.22 4.80
CA LEU A 48 3.31 3.47 3.66
C LEU A 48 4.07 2.22 4.12
N VAL A 49 3.87 1.12 3.40
CA VAL A 49 4.66 -0.10 3.58
C VAL A 49 5.36 -0.41 2.26
N ILE A 50 6.67 -0.60 2.31
CA ILE A 50 7.46 -1.06 1.16
C ILE A 50 7.93 -2.47 1.49
N MET A 51 7.57 -3.45 0.69
CA MET A 51 7.68 -4.84 1.06
C MET A 51 8.10 -5.72 -0.10
N ASP A 52 9.05 -6.61 0.15
CA ASP A 52 9.43 -7.64 -0.82
C ASP A 52 8.31 -8.68 -0.93
N VAL A 53 8.12 -9.24 -2.11
CA VAL A 53 7.15 -10.30 -2.34
C VAL A 53 7.61 -11.60 -1.69
N LYS A 54 8.87 -11.95 -1.88
CA LYS A 54 9.42 -13.21 -1.33
C LYS A 54 10.02 -13.01 0.04
N MET A 55 9.26 -13.39 1.06
CA MET A 55 9.71 -13.33 2.45
C MET A 55 9.37 -14.64 3.16
N PRO A 56 10.15 -15.02 4.19
CA PRO A 56 9.84 -16.20 5.00
C PRO A 56 8.54 -16.05 5.75
N LEU A 57 7.95 -17.17 6.12
CA LEU A 57 6.75 -17.32 6.94
C LEU A 57 5.47 -16.85 6.26
N LEU A 58 5.45 -15.65 5.72
CA LEU A 58 4.29 -15.08 5.04
C LEU A 58 4.81 -14.20 3.91
N ASP A 59 4.40 -14.45 2.68
CA ASP A 59 4.87 -13.66 1.55
C ASP A 59 4.24 -12.26 1.51
N GLY A 60 4.83 -11.39 0.69
CA GLY A 60 4.39 -10.00 0.60
C GLY A 60 2.99 -9.82 0.05
N LEU A 61 2.56 -10.69 -0.86
CA LEU A 61 1.20 -10.62 -1.41
C LEU A 61 0.16 -10.95 -0.34
N THR A 62 0.38 -12.01 0.42
CA THR A 62 -0.52 -12.39 1.51
C THR A 62 -0.54 -11.34 2.61
N ALA A 63 0.64 -10.83 2.98
CA ALA A 63 0.74 -9.76 3.97
C ALA A 63 0.00 -8.50 3.49
N SER A 64 0.09 -8.17 2.20
CA SER A 64 -0.63 -7.03 1.61
C SER A 64 -2.13 -7.18 1.72
N LYS A 65 -2.66 -8.38 1.49
CA LYS A 65 -4.09 -8.67 1.64
C LYS A 65 -4.56 -8.43 3.07
N ILE A 66 -3.80 -8.89 4.05
CA ILE A 66 -4.11 -8.70 5.46
C ILE A 66 -4.08 -7.21 5.83
N ILE A 67 -3.05 -6.51 5.39
CA ILE A 67 -2.91 -5.07 5.64
C ILE A 67 -4.09 -4.29 5.05
N ALA A 68 -4.50 -4.64 3.84
CA ALA A 68 -5.64 -4.01 3.18
C ALA A 68 -6.97 -4.31 3.88
N GLU A 69 -7.21 -5.56 4.25
CA GLU A 69 -8.44 -5.97 4.94
C GLU A 69 -8.59 -5.30 6.30
N GLU A 70 -7.51 -5.22 7.06
CA GLU A 70 -7.53 -4.62 8.40
C GLU A 70 -7.24 -3.12 8.38
N LYS A 71 -7.00 -2.55 7.21
CA LYS A 71 -6.70 -1.12 7.03
C LYS A 71 -5.54 -0.64 7.91
N LEU A 72 -4.45 -1.40 7.89
CA LEU A 72 -3.30 -1.15 8.76
C LEU A 72 -2.33 -0.11 8.21
N ALA A 73 -2.40 0.19 6.92
CA ALA A 73 -1.57 1.21 6.28
C ALA A 73 -2.36 1.90 5.17
N GLU A 74 -1.99 3.12 4.83
CA GLU A 74 -2.66 3.86 3.75
C GLU A 74 -2.27 3.32 2.38
N ALA A 75 -1.01 2.98 2.19
CA ALA A 75 -0.51 2.50 0.91
C ALA A 75 0.46 1.34 1.11
N VAL A 76 0.46 0.40 0.18
CA VAL A 76 1.39 -0.72 0.14
C VAL A 76 2.07 -0.75 -1.22
N VAL A 77 3.38 -0.83 -1.22
CA VAL A 77 4.21 -0.93 -2.42
C VAL A 77 5.02 -2.22 -2.34
N LEU A 78 4.98 -2.99 -3.40
CA LEU A 78 5.72 -4.26 -3.46
C LEU A 78 7.00 -4.12 -4.27
N LEU A 79 8.02 -4.83 -3.84
CA LEU A 79 9.29 -5.01 -4.58
C LEU A 79 9.36 -6.46 -5.04
N THR A 80 9.70 -6.68 -6.30
CA THR A 80 9.74 -8.03 -6.86
C THR A 80 10.88 -8.19 -7.84
N ALA A 81 11.44 -9.39 -7.89
CA ALA A 81 12.42 -9.75 -8.91
C ALA A 81 11.74 -10.14 -10.23
N TYR A 82 10.45 -10.38 -10.21
CA TYR A 82 9.66 -10.82 -11.37
C TYR A 82 8.48 -9.91 -11.62
N CYS A 83 8.13 -9.76 -12.90
CA CYS A 83 6.93 -9.05 -13.29
C CYS A 83 6.27 -9.82 -14.44
N ASP A 84 5.37 -10.75 -14.12
CA ASP A 84 4.57 -11.46 -15.09
C ASP A 84 3.07 -11.15 -14.89
N ARG A 85 2.23 -11.67 -15.78
CA ARG A 85 0.79 -11.40 -15.72
C ARG A 85 0.13 -11.94 -14.46
N GLU A 86 0.57 -13.10 -14.00
CA GLU A 86 0.02 -13.70 -12.77
C GLU A 86 0.32 -12.82 -11.58
N PHE A 87 1.56 -12.34 -11.49
CA PHE A 87 1.96 -11.44 -10.42
C PHE A 87 1.14 -10.14 -10.44
N VAL A 88 0.99 -9.53 -11.61
CA VAL A 88 0.21 -8.29 -11.75
C VAL A 88 -1.23 -8.48 -11.30
N GLN A 89 -1.84 -9.60 -11.68
CA GLN A 89 -3.21 -9.92 -11.28
C GLN A 89 -3.33 -10.11 -9.77
N GLU A 90 -2.41 -10.86 -9.17
CA GLU A 90 -2.37 -11.07 -7.72
C GLU A 90 -2.15 -9.77 -6.96
N ALA A 91 -1.29 -8.89 -7.47
CA ALA A 91 -1.05 -7.59 -6.87
C ALA A 91 -2.30 -6.71 -6.89
N LYS A 92 -3.08 -6.74 -7.97
CA LYS A 92 -4.36 -6.04 -8.04
C LYS A 92 -5.35 -6.58 -7.02
N GLU A 93 -5.44 -7.89 -6.88
CA GLU A 93 -6.32 -8.53 -5.91
C GLU A 93 -5.91 -8.22 -4.48
N ALA A 94 -4.60 -8.06 -4.23
CA ALA A 94 -4.08 -7.68 -2.93
C ALA A 94 -4.22 -6.19 -2.61
N ASN A 95 -4.74 -5.41 -3.57
CA ASN A 95 -4.97 -3.97 -3.43
C ASN A 95 -3.70 -3.17 -3.12
N VAL A 96 -2.60 -3.53 -3.78
CA VAL A 96 -1.35 -2.77 -3.63
C VAL A 96 -1.39 -1.51 -4.48
N SER A 97 -0.72 -0.47 -4.00
CA SER A 97 -0.70 0.84 -4.67
C SER A 97 0.23 0.87 -5.88
N ALA A 98 1.33 0.14 -5.80
CA ALA A 98 2.30 0.04 -6.90
C ALA A 98 3.24 -1.14 -6.65
N TYR A 99 3.99 -1.51 -7.68
CA TYR A 99 5.09 -2.46 -7.55
C TYR A 99 6.29 -1.96 -8.34
N PHE A 100 7.48 -2.36 -7.91
CA PHE A 100 8.74 -2.02 -8.58
C PHE A 100 9.57 -3.28 -8.74
N VAL A 101 10.28 -3.38 -9.85
CA VAL A 101 11.13 -4.53 -10.15
C VAL A 101 12.55 -4.26 -9.62
N LYS A 102 13.12 -5.25 -8.93
CA LYS A 102 14.50 -5.16 -8.43
C LYS A 102 15.50 -5.37 -9.58
N PRO A 103 16.66 -4.74 -9.54
CA PRO A 103 17.14 -3.81 -8.52
C PRO A 103 16.45 -2.45 -8.61
N VAL A 104 16.26 -1.81 -7.46
CA VAL A 104 15.58 -0.53 -7.38
C VAL A 104 16.54 0.60 -7.76
N ASP A 105 16.12 1.41 -8.74
CA ASP A 105 16.85 2.61 -9.15
C ASP A 105 16.20 3.82 -8.46
N GLU A 106 16.98 4.53 -7.66
CA GLU A 106 16.52 5.72 -6.93
C GLU A 106 15.81 6.73 -7.84
N ARG A 107 16.31 6.91 -9.07
CA ARG A 107 15.75 7.88 -10.03
C ARG A 107 14.34 7.57 -10.48
N THR A 108 13.99 6.30 -10.57
CA THR A 108 12.65 5.86 -10.98
C THR A 108 11.79 5.51 -9.78
N PHE A 109 12.39 5.02 -8.72
CA PHE A 109 11.70 4.58 -7.53
C PHE A 109 11.01 5.74 -6.79
N LEU A 110 11.77 6.80 -6.49
CA LEU A 110 11.22 7.93 -5.71
C LEU A 110 10.07 8.65 -6.41
N PRO A 111 10.17 9.02 -7.70
CA PRO A 111 9.02 9.61 -8.39
C PRO A 111 7.83 8.68 -8.48
N GLY A 112 8.05 7.39 -8.73
CA GLY A 112 6.98 6.40 -8.79
C GLY A 112 6.30 6.21 -7.45
N LEU A 113 7.05 6.25 -6.38
CA LEU A 113 6.54 6.16 -5.01
C LEU A 113 5.66 7.37 -4.67
N GLU A 114 6.09 8.56 -5.01
CA GLU A 114 5.29 9.78 -4.81
C GLU A 114 3.96 9.71 -5.55
N ILE A 115 3.98 9.27 -6.79
CA ILE A 115 2.76 9.13 -7.60
C ILE A 115 1.82 8.11 -6.96
N ALA A 116 2.33 6.97 -6.50
CA ALA A 116 1.51 5.93 -5.87
C ALA A 116 0.84 6.42 -4.59
N VAL A 117 1.57 7.14 -3.77
CA VAL A 117 1.05 7.71 -2.52
C VAL A 117 -0.01 8.76 -2.80
N GLU A 118 0.22 9.65 -3.75
CA GLU A 118 -0.75 10.69 -4.12
C GLU A 118 -2.03 10.10 -4.69
N ARG A 119 -1.93 9.11 -5.55
CA ARG A 119 -3.10 8.41 -6.09
C ARG A 119 -3.93 7.78 -5.00
N ASN A 120 -3.28 7.13 -4.06
CA ASN A 120 -3.97 6.47 -2.96
C ASN A 120 -4.72 7.48 -2.08
N ARG A 121 -4.11 8.61 -1.78
CA ARG A 121 -4.74 9.70 -1.02
C ARG A 121 -5.93 10.30 -1.76
N THR A 122 -5.78 10.55 -3.05
CA THR A 122 -6.84 11.09 -3.90
C THR A 122 -8.04 10.14 -3.93
N MET A 123 -7.79 8.85 -4.13
CA MET A 123 -8.85 7.83 -4.16
C MET A 123 -9.61 7.77 -2.84
N LYS A 124 -8.93 7.79 -1.71
CA LYS A 124 -9.57 7.78 -0.39
C LYS A 124 -10.42 9.02 -0.16
N ARG A 125 -9.95 10.17 -0.59
CA ARG A 125 -10.71 11.42 -0.48
C ARG A 125 -11.98 11.36 -1.31
N LEU A 126 -11.89 10.87 -2.55
CA LEU A 126 -13.04 10.72 -3.43
C LEU A 126 -14.06 9.74 -2.87
N GLU A 127 -13.62 8.64 -2.30
CA GLU A 127 -14.50 7.68 -1.64
C GLU A 127 -15.26 8.31 -0.49
N LYS A 128 -14.61 9.10 0.34
CA LYS A 128 -15.25 9.82 1.45
C LYS A 128 -16.29 10.81 0.95
N GLU A 129 -15.98 11.57 -0.07
CA GLU A 129 -16.90 12.53 -0.68
C GLU A 129 -18.13 11.83 -1.26
N CYS A 130 -17.91 10.71 -1.95
CA CYS A 130 -18.98 9.91 -2.53
C CYS A 130 -19.90 9.33 -1.45
N GLN A 131 -19.35 8.80 -0.37
CA GLN A 131 -20.12 8.30 0.76
C GLN A 131 -20.94 9.41 1.42
N SER A 132 -20.36 10.57 1.57
CA SER A 132 -21.03 11.73 2.15
C SER A 132 -22.23 12.16 1.32
N VAL A 133 -22.09 12.23 0.00
CA VAL A 133 -23.17 12.56 -0.94
C VAL A 133 -24.27 11.50 -0.87
N THR A 134 -23.92 10.23 -0.87
CA THR A 134 -24.88 9.13 -0.78
C THR A 134 -25.71 9.21 0.50
N ARG A 135 -25.09 9.49 1.63
CA ARG A 135 -25.79 9.66 2.91
C ARG A 135 -26.78 10.81 2.88
N ARG A 136 -26.42 11.93 2.28
CA ARG A 136 -27.34 13.07 2.15
C ARG A 136 -28.54 12.71 1.31
N LEU A 137 -28.34 12.02 0.22
CA LEU A 137 -29.42 11.58 -0.66
C LEU A 137 -30.37 10.61 0.06
N GLU A 138 -29.85 9.65 0.80
CA GLU A 138 -30.64 8.72 1.58
C GLU A 138 -31.50 9.40 2.63
N SER A 139 -30.99 10.46 3.26
CA SER A 139 -31.75 11.20 4.29
C SER A 139 -32.84 12.09 3.72
N ARG A 140 -32.75 12.44 2.43
CA ARG A 140 -33.70 13.39 1.78
C ARG A 140 -34.73 12.72 0.93
N THR A 141 -34.40 11.58 0.34
CA THR A 141 -35.18 11.06 -0.76
C THR A 141 -35.36 9.56 -0.68
N LEU A 142 -36.10 9.07 -1.63
CA LEU A 142 -36.39 7.66 -1.78
C LEU A 142 -35.17 6.85 -2.08
N VAL A 143 -35.20 5.63 -1.60
CA VAL A 143 -34.17 4.61 -1.82
C VAL A 143 -33.85 4.40 -3.30
N GLU A 144 -34.79 4.66 -4.17
CA GLU A 144 -34.64 4.53 -5.62
C GLU A 144 -33.48 5.34 -6.18
N GLN A 145 -33.23 6.50 -5.65
CA GLN A 145 -32.10 7.33 -6.11
C GLN A 145 -30.77 6.76 -5.68
N ALA A 146 -30.71 6.17 -4.51
CA ALA A 146 -29.51 5.48 -4.08
C ALA A 146 -29.20 4.30 -4.98
N LYS A 147 -30.22 3.59 -5.45
CA LYS A 147 -30.05 2.49 -6.41
C LYS A 147 -29.51 2.98 -7.75
N GLY A 148 -29.97 4.11 -8.22
CA GLY A 148 -29.49 4.71 -9.45
C GLY A 148 -27.99 5.07 -9.37
N VAL A 149 -27.56 5.55 -8.25
CA VAL A 149 -26.16 5.87 -8.01
C VAL A 149 -25.30 4.60 -7.96
N ILE A 150 -25.80 3.55 -7.34
CA ILE A 150 -25.08 2.30 -7.18
C ILE A 150 -24.86 1.58 -8.51
N THR A 151 -25.81 1.66 -9.41
CA THR A 151 -25.76 0.97 -10.71
C THR A 151 -24.86 1.65 -11.73
N LEU A 152 -24.45 2.85 -11.47
CA LEU A 152 -23.52 3.58 -12.32
C LEU A 152 -22.08 3.35 -11.91
#